data_9cfd5be0659b01f5111e232f6fc689ff
#
_entry.id   9cfd5be0659b01f5111e232f6fc689ff
#
_cell.length_a   1.000
_cell.length_b   1.000
_cell.length_c   1.000
_cell.angle_alpha   90.00
_cell.angle_beta   90.00
_cell.angle_gamma   90.00
#
_symmetry.space_group_name_H-M   'P 1'
#
loop_
_entity.id
_entity.type
_entity.pdbx_description
1 polymer ?
#
loop_
_entity_poly.entity_id
_entity_poly.type
_entity_poly.pdbx_seq_one_letter_code
_entity_poly.pdbx_strand_id
1 'polypeptide(L)'
;IQENPTKVPLSENAILHQSGVSFFRIFTAYRKEKKIRTEKIVSGVISRRAFLDIEKGKSVLSRENWKFLMHRIGIVTDYFETVVSRKELKDWRCREDICLSVCEDCKKAKKLLEEYRNSHIKMSNIERQFCLKIEWLLSRNEKSDEELYKLSKDAVCCTVQEDWKENLSVLYVGPEELEAMLLVVWSLLKKNELMDAFRLFDQIQRYPKIHNWEPRMREMICAQIALIGIKLYERMQKIDIGYKIGMESLELLRQQSSQRYAYPLL
;
A
#
# COMPACT_ATOMS: atom_id res chain seq x y z
N ILE A 1 13.49 49.62 20.43
CA ILE A 1 12.62 48.43 20.68
C ILE A 1 11.84 48.26 19.39
N GLN A 2 12.29 47.35 18.52
CA GLN A 2 11.54 46.97 17.33
C GLN A 2 10.50 45.91 17.71
N GLU A 3 9.21 46.24 17.55
CA GLU A 3 8.13 45.31 17.67
C GLU A 3 8.22 44.28 16.52
N ASN A 4 8.40 43.03 16.90
CA ASN A 4 8.26 41.91 15.95
C ASN A 4 6.85 41.89 15.36
N PRO A 5 6.68 41.86 14.05
CA PRO A 5 5.35 41.71 13.46
C PRO A 5 4.75 40.39 13.93
N THR A 6 3.63 40.50 14.63
CA THR A 6 2.79 39.37 15.06
C THR A 6 2.53 38.45 13.87
N LYS A 7 3.15 37.27 13.86
CA LYS A 7 2.82 36.22 12.89
C LYS A 7 1.35 35.86 13.08
N VAL A 8 0.51 36.27 12.16
CA VAL A 8 -0.87 35.81 12.08
C VAL A 8 -0.81 34.30 11.86
N PRO A 9 -1.35 33.48 12.76
CA PRO A 9 -1.36 32.04 12.54
C PRO A 9 -2.21 31.75 11.30
N LEU A 10 -1.56 31.21 10.26
CA LEU A 10 -2.27 30.69 9.09
C LEU A 10 -3.23 29.59 9.59
N SER A 11 -4.48 29.63 9.15
CA SER A 11 -5.41 28.57 9.48
C SER A 11 -4.88 27.23 8.97
N GLU A 12 -5.08 26.14 9.72
CA GLU A 12 -4.65 24.79 9.35
C GLU A 12 -5.05 24.44 7.92
N ASN A 13 -6.25 24.85 7.49
CA ASN A 13 -6.75 24.69 6.12
C ASN A 13 -5.94 25.47 5.08
N ALA A 14 -5.43 26.65 5.38
CA ALA A 14 -4.62 27.44 4.44
C ALA A 14 -3.24 26.81 4.21
N ILE A 15 -2.62 26.26 5.26
CA ILE A 15 -1.34 25.55 5.18
C ILE A 15 -1.50 24.26 4.37
N LEU A 16 -2.55 23.47 4.66
CA LEU A 16 -2.89 22.25 3.93
C LEU A 16 -3.15 22.53 2.45
N HIS A 17 -3.83 23.62 2.13
CA HIS A 17 -4.13 24.00 0.76
C HIS A 17 -2.86 24.35 -0.03
N GLN A 18 -1.94 25.14 0.54
CA GLN A 18 -0.70 25.52 -0.13
C GLN A 18 0.23 24.33 -0.40
N SER A 19 0.43 23.46 0.60
CA SER A 19 1.25 22.26 0.44
C SER A 19 0.65 21.31 -0.60
N GLY A 20 -0.66 21.07 -0.53
CA GLY A 20 -1.37 20.18 -1.46
C GLY A 20 -1.27 20.63 -2.92
N VAL A 21 -1.38 21.92 -3.20
CA VAL A 21 -1.24 22.46 -4.57
C VAL A 21 0.17 22.28 -5.12
N SER A 22 1.21 22.49 -4.31
CA SER A 22 2.60 22.32 -4.75
C SER A 22 2.92 20.87 -5.11
N PHE A 23 2.54 19.92 -4.27
CA PHE A 23 2.74 18.49 -4.52
C PHE A 23 1.95 17.99 -5.72
N PHE A 24 0.74 18.47 -5.90
CA PHE A 24 -0.09 18.08 -7.03
C PHE A 24 0.50 18.52 -8.39
N ARG A 25 1.19 19.65 -8.42
CA ARG A 25 1.93 20.10 -9.62
C ARG A 25 3.05 19.14 -9.97
N ILE A 26 3.83 18.68 -8.98
CA ILE A 26 4.89 17.68 -9.17
C ILE A 26 4.31 16.37 -9.72
N PHE A 27 3.25 15.86 -9.12
CA PHE A 27 2.55 14.67 -9.57
C PHE A 27 2.06 14.80 -11.01
N THR A 28 1.41 15.93 -11.33
CA THR A 28 0.86 16.18 -12.67
C THR A 28 1.98 16.30 -13.70
N ALA A 29 3.10 16.95 -13.38
CA ALA A 29 4.26 17.06 -14.27
C ALA A 29 4.86 15.69 -14.55
N TYR A 30 5.14 14.89 -13.52
CA TYR A 30 5.68 13.54 -13.63
C TYR A 30 4.77 12.62 -14.43
N ARG A 31 3.46 12.61 -14.13
CA ARG A 31 2.47 11.84 -14.88
C ARG A 31 2.47 12.18 -16.36
N LYS A 32 2.50 13.48 -16.69
CA LYS A 32 2.51 13.97 -18.10
C LYS A 32 3.80 13.54 -18.80
N GLU A 33 4.94 13.67 -18.16
CA GLU A 33 6.24 13.23 -18.68
C GLU A 33 6.22 11.72 -19.01
N LYS A 34 5.69 10.91 -18.11
CA LYS A 34 5.54 9.46 -18.31
C LYS A 34 4.36 9.08 -19.22
N LYS A 35 3.60 10.05 -19.71
CA LYS A 35 2.40 9.83 -20.58
C LYS A 35 1.35 8.90 -19.95
N ILE A 36 1.22 8.92 -18.63
CA ILE A 36 0.28 8.07 -17.90
C ILE A 36 -1.10 8.72 -17.91
N ARG A 37 -2.14 7.98 -18.33
CA ARG A 37 -3.52 8.46 -18.31
C ARG A 37 -4.04 8.58 -16.87
N THR A 38 -4.72 9.68 -16.57
CA THR A 38 -5.27 9.97 -15.24
C THR A 38 -6.14 8.83 -14.71
N GLU A 39 -7.00 8.30 -15.56
CA GLU A 39 -7.95 7.22 -15.21
C GLU A 39 -7.25 5.99 -14.64
N LYS A 40 -6.08 5.64 -15.19
CA LYS A 40 -5.31 4.48 -14.74
C LYS A 40 -4.74 4.63 -13.33
N ILE A 41 -4.48 5.87 -12.91
CA ILE A 41 -3.88 6.13 -11.60
C ILE A 41 -4.95 6.34 -10.52
N VAL A 42 -6.03 7.04 -10.85
CA VAL A 42 -7.06 7.42 -9.87
C VAL A 42 -8.13 6.35 -9.65
N SER A 43 -8.24 5.38 -10.56
CA SER A 43 -9.27 4.32 -10.50
C SER A 43 -9.28 3.64 -9.14
N GLY A 44 -10.46 3.47 -8.56
CA GLY A 44 -10.66 2.85 -7.25
C GLY A 44 -10.23 3.68 -6.03
N VAL A 45 -9.54 4.82 -6.22
CA VAL A 45 -9.06 5.69 -5.12
C VAL A 45 -9.91 6.97 -5.03
N ILE A 46 -9.96 7.73 -6.12
CA ILE A 46 -10.76 8.95 -6.21
C ILE A 46 -11.46 9.02 -7.57
N SER A 47 -12.54 9.78 -7.65
CA SER A 47 -13.22 10.00 -8.92
C SER A 47 -12.38 10.92 -9.84
N ARG A 48 -12.53 10.74 -11.16
CA ARG A 48 -11.92 11.65 -12.15
C ARG A 48 -12.31 13.11 -11.90
N ARG A 49 -13.56 13.37 -11.51
CA ARG A 49 -14.04 14.72 -11.20
C ARG A 49 -13.29 15.31 -10.00
N ALA A 50 -13.18 14.56 -8.91
CA ALA A 50 -12.42 14.99 -7.74
C ALA A 50 -10.96 15.30 -8.09
N PHE A 51 -10.33 14.46 -8.92
CA PHE A 51 -8.98 14.72 -9.43
C PHE A 51 -8.87 16.04 -10.20
N LEU A 52 -9.80 16.32 -11.11
CA LEU A 52 -9.83 17.56 -11.88
C LEU A 52 -10.09 18.81 -11.01
N ASP A 53 -10.88 18.68 -9.95
CA ASP A 53 -11.12 19.77 -8.99
C ASP A 53 -9.86 20.07 -8.16
N ILE A 54 -9.09 19.06 -7.82
CA ILE A 54 -7.77 19.22 -7.19
C ILE A 54 -6.78 19.88 -8.17
N GLU A 55 -6.75 19.43 -9.42
CA GLU A 55 -5.89 20.02 -10.47
C GLU A 55 -6.16 21.51 -10.70
N LYS A 56 -7.40 21.94 -10.51
CA LYS A 56 -7.82 23.34 -10.57
C LYS A 56 -7.63 24.11 -9.25
N GLY A 57 -7.12 23.47 -8.22
CA GLY A 57 -6.95 24.06 -6.89
C GLY A 57 -8.25 24.30 -6.12
N LYS A 58 -9.36 23.66 -6.52
CA LYS A 58 -10.67 23.79 -5.87
C LYS A 58 -10.82 22.91 -4.64
N SER A 59 -10.01 21.87 -4.53
CA SER A 59 -10.01 20.95 -3.40
C SER A 59 -8.60 20.42 -3.13
N VAL A 60 -8.38 19.82 -1.95
CA VAL A 60 -7.11 19.25 -1.52
C VAL A 60 -7.30 17.75 -1.31
N LEU A 61 -6.29 16.99 -1.68
CA LEU A 61 -6.24 15.55 -1.43
C LEU A 61 -5.90 15.28 0.04
N SER A 62 -6.54 14.27 0.64
CA SER A 62 -6.06 13.75 1.92
C SER A 62 -4.64 13.18 1.76
N ARG A 63 -3.84 13.22 2.83
CA ARG A 63 -2.47 12.66 2.81
C ARG A 63 -2.45 11.21 2.37
N GLU A 64 -3.43 10.44 2.81
CA GLU A 64 -3.54 9.02 2.47
C GLU A 64 -3.76 8.81 0.96
N ASN A 65 -4.75 9.48 0.39
CA ASN A 65 -5.01 9.41 -1.04
C ASN A 65 -3.80 9.91 -1.84
N TRP A 66 -3.15 10.98 -1.38
CA TRP A 66 -1.94 11.50 -1.96
C TRP A 66 -0.82 10.46 -1.98
N LYS A 67 -0.49 9.89 -0.83
CA LYS A 67 0.51 8.83 -0.69
C LYS A 67 0.22 7.66 -1.63
N PHE A 68 -1.02 7.21 -1.64
CA PHE A 68 -1.45 6.09 -2.45
C PHE A 68 -1.28 6.33 -3.96
N LEU A 69 -1.66 7.53 -4.45
CA LEU A 69 -1.48 7.89 -5.86
C LEU A 69 0.00 8.04 -6.23
N MET A 70 0.84 8.59 -5.35
CA MET A 70 2.28 8.69 -5.56
C MET A 70 2.93 7.31 -5.64
N HIS A 71 2.55 6.40 -4.77
CA HIS A 71 3.03 5.02 -4.79
C HIS A 71 2.67 4.31 -6.10
N ARG A 72 1.48 4.55 -6.66
CA ARG A 72 1.08 3.98 -7.96
C ARG A 72 1.97 4.42 -9.11
N ILE A 73 2.52 5.62 -9.08
CA ILE A 73 3.45 6.11 -10.09
C ILE A 73 4.92 5.86 -9.74
N GLY A 74 5.18 5.11 -8.66
CA GLY A 74 6.53 4.69 -8.28
C GLY A 74 7.32 5.73 -7.49
N ILE A 75 6.68 6.74 -6.89
CA ILE A 75 7.32 7.80 -6.11
C ILE A 75 7.13 7.57 -4.62
N VAL A 76 8.23 7.52 -3.88
CA VAL A 76 8.22 7.46 -2.41
C VAL A 76 7.89 8.83 -1.84
N THR A 77 6.95 8.86 -0.89
CA THR A 77 6.48 10.12 -0.29
C THR A 77 7.25 10.57 0.95
N ASP A 78 8.15 9.74 1.46
CA ASP A 78 8.90 10.02 2.70
C ASP A 78 9.84 11.24 2.59
N TYR A 79 10.14 11.67 1.36
CA TYR A 79 10.91 12.88 1.09
C TYR A 79 10.11 14.19 1.19
N PHE A 80 8.79 14.08 1.31
CA PHE A 80 7.92 15.25 1.34
C PHE A 80 7.36 15.43 2.74
N GLU A 81 7.73 16.51 3.40
CA GLU A 81 7.06 16.94 4.62
C GLU A 81 5.62 17.34 4.28
N THR A 82 4.67 16.52 4.72
CA THR A 82 3.25 16.83 4.56
C THR A 82 2.65 17.25 5.89
N VAL A 83 2.02 18.41 5.89
CA VAL A 83 1.21 18.83 7.03
C VAL A 83 -0.02 17.92 7.09
N VAL A 84 -0.27 17.34 8.26
CA VAL A 84 -1.42 16.46 8.51
C VAL A 84 -2.38 17.13 9.50
N SER A 85 -3.66 16.92 9.29
CA SER A 85 -4.66 17.29 10.30
C SER A 85 -4.52 16.40 11.53
N ARG A 86 -4.99 16.90 12.69
CA ARG A 86 -5.01 16.10 13.94
C ARG A 86 -5.78 14.79 13.74
N LYS A 87 -6.84 14.82 12.94
CA LYS A 87 -7.64 13.63 12.62
C LYS A 87 -6.80 12.61 11.84
N GLU A 88 -6.17 13.01 10.75
CA GLU A 88 -5.32 12.12 9.94
C GLU A 88 -4.18 11.53 10.75
N LEU A 89 -3.58 12.31 11.66
CA LEU A 89 -2.54 11.81 12.56
C LEU A 89 -3.06 10.74 13.52
N LYS A 90 -4.27 10.93 14.07
CA LYS A 90 -4.93 9.95 14.94
C LYS A 90 -5.23 8.66 14.18
N ASP A 91 -5.78 8.77 12.99
CA ASP A 91 -6.13 7.63 12.14
C ASP A 91 -4.87 6.85 11.74
N TRP A 92 -3.79 7.55 11.39
CA TRP A 92 -2.50 6.92 11.08
C TRP A 92 -1.93 6.16 12.29
N ARG A 93 -1.90 6.77 13.48
CA ARG A 93 -1.43 6.09 14.71
C ARG A 93 -2.27 4.87 15.03
N CYS A 94 -3.59 4.98 14.92
CA CYS A 94 -4.48 3.83 15.16
C CYS A 94 -4.16 2.65 14.22
N ARG A 95 -3.89 2.91 12.95
CA ARG A 95 -3.48 1.86 12.01
C ARG A 95 -2.11 1.27 12.35
N GLU A 96 -1.16 2.10 12.76
CA GLU A 96 0.16 1.64 13.20
C GLU A 96 0.04 0.72 14.43
N ASP A 97 -0.76 1.12 15.43
CA ASP A 97 -1.05 0.31 16.61
C ASP A 97 -1.72 -1.03 16.25
N ILE A 98 -2.64 -1.04 15.30
CA ILE A 98 -3.24 -2.27 14.78
C ILE A 98 -2.17 -3.16 14.15
N CYS A 99 -1.34 -2.63 13.24
CA CYS A 99 -0.30 -3.41 12.56
C CYS A 99 0.70 -4.02 13.55
N LEU A 100 1.17 -3.26 14.54
CA LEU A 100 2.06 -3.77 15.59
C LEU A 100 1.38 -4.89 16.40
N SER A 101 0.12 -4.67 16.79
CA SER A 101 -0.63 -5.65 17.59
C SER A 101 -0.93 -6.95 16.83
N VAL A 102 -0.99 -6.96 15.49
CA VAL A 102 -1.17 -8.19 14.71
C VAL A 102 -0.09 -9.22 14.99
N CYS A 103 1.16 -8.77 15.23
CA CYS A 103 2.30 -9.65 15.52
C CYS A 103 2.41 -10.03 17.00
N GLU A 104 2.00 -9.12 17.90
CA GLU A 104 2.23 -9.24 19.35
C GLU A 104 1.02 -9.84 20.08
N ASP A 105 -0.18 -9.38 19.79
CA ASP A 105 -1.43 -9.75 20.46
C ASP A 105 -2.62 -9.69 19.51
N CYS A 106 -2.97 -10.84 18.93
CA CYS A 106 -4.10 -10.97 18.01
C CYS A 106 -5.45 -10.53 18.63
N LYS A 107 -5.66 -10.69 19.95
CA LYS A 107 -6.91 -10.26 20.60
C LYS A 107 -7.00 -8.74 20.67
N LYS A 108 -5.90 -8.09 21.05
CA LYS A 108 -5.79 -6.64 21.04
C LYS A 108 -5.96 -6.08 19.62
N ALA A 109 -5.33 -6.69 18.62
CA ALA A 109 -5.46 -6.29 17.22
C ALA A 109 -6.91 -6.40 16.71
N LYS A 110 -7.63 -7.48 17.03
CA LYS A 110 -9.06 -7.64 16.69
C LYS A 110 -9.90 -6.52 17.30
N LYS A 111 -9.70 -6.21 18.59
CA LYS A 111 -10.42 -5.13 19.28
C LYS A 111 -10.15 -3.76 18.63
N LEU A 112 -8.88 -3.43 18.39
CA LEU A 112 -8.48 -2.16 17.74
C LEU A 112 -9.06 -2.03 16.32
N LEU A 113 -9.08 -3.12 15.55
CA LEU A 113 -9.67 -3.13 14.21
C LEU A 113 -11.17 -2.87 14.25
N GLU A 114 -11.87 -3.42 15.24
CA GLU A 114 -13.31 -3.22 15.44
C GLU A 114 -13.62 -1.77 15.85
N GLU A 115 -12.85 -1.22 16.79
CA GLU A 115 -12.93 0.19 17.17
C GLU A 115 -12.66 1.12 15.99
N TYR A 116 -11.66 0.80 15.14
CA TYR A 116 -11.36 1.54 13.93
C TYR A 116 -12.54 1.53 12.96
N ARG A 117 -13.14 0.36 12.70
CA ARG A 117 -14.32 0.22 11.83
C ARG A 117 -15.51 1.02 12.34
N ASN A 118 -15.78 0.97 13.64
CA ASN A 118 -16.90 1.67 14.27
C ASN A 118 -16.73 3.21 14.23
N SER A 119 -15.49 3.69 14.29
CA SER A 119 -15.18 5.13 14.17
C SER A 119 -15.21 5.65 12.73
N HIS A 120 -15.19 4.79 11.72
CA HIS A 120 -15.15 5.12 10.30
C HIS A 120 -16.36 4.55 9.54
N ILE A 121 -17.57 5.08 9.85
CA ILE A 121 -18.84 4.62 9.24
C ILE A 121 -18.82 4.72 7.70
N LYS A 122 -18.15 5.74 7.15
CA LYS A 122 -17.97 5.92 5.70
C LYS A 122 -16.51 5.74 5.32
N MET A 123 -16.09 4.48 5.21
CA MET A 123 -14.72 4.15 4.82
C MET A 123 -14.47 4.45 3.34
N SER A 124 -13.31 5.03 3.06
CA SER A 124 -12.72 5.06 1.72
C SER A 124 -12.35 3.65 1.26
N ASN A 125 -12.11 3.47 -0.04
CA ASN A 125 -11.64 2.18 -0.56
C ASN A 125 -10.29 1.77 0.02
N ILE A 126 -9.40 2.73 0.29
CA ILE A 126 -8.09 2.47 0.93
C ILE A 126 -8.28 1.96 2.37
N GLU A 127 -9.17 2.59 3.14
CA GLU A 127 -9.47 2.15 4.51
C GLU A 127 -10.11 0.77 4.53
N ARG A 128 -11.01 0.49 3.60
CA ARG A 128 -11.63 -0.84 3.44
C ARG A 128 -10.58 -1.89 3.08
N GLN A 129 -9.69 -1.58 2.12
CA GLN A 129 -8.58 -2.47 1.76
C GLN A 129 -7.70 -2.78 2.98
N PHE A 130 -7.32 -1.76 3.74
CA PHE A 130 -6.56 -1.93 4.98
C PHE A 130 -7.28 -2.88 5.95
N CYS A 131 -8.56 -2.63 6.26
CA CYS A 131 -9.32 -3.45 7.17
C CYS A 131 -9.43 -4.92 6.73
N LEU A 132 -9.62 -5.17 5.42
CA LEU A 132 -9.71 -6.52 4.87
C LEU A 132 -8.35 -7.25 4.91
N LYS A 133 -7.25 -6.56 4.66
CA LYS A 133 -5.89 -7.11 4.82
C LYS A 133 -5.63 -7.54 6.26
N ILE A 134 -5.92 -6.68 7.22
CA ILE A 134 -5.75 -6.99 8.65
C ILE A 134 -6.66 -8.14 9.08
N GLU A 135 -7.93 -8.15 8.66
CA GLU A 135 -8.85 -9.25 8.94
C GLU A 135 -8.32 -10.57 8.40
N TRP A 136 -7.77 -10.60 7.19
CA TRP A 136 -7.16 -11.78 6.61
C TRP A 136 -6.01 -12.30 7.51
N LEU A 137 -5.10 -11.41 7.94
CA LEU A 137 -3.98 -11.78 8.81
C LEU A 137 -4.44 -12.35 10.17
N LEU A 138 -5.47 -11.75 10.76
CA LEU A 138 -6.00 -12.16 12.06
C LEU A 138 -6.81 -13.46 12.00
N SER A 139 -7.46 -13.74 10.86
CA SER A 139 -8.34 -14.91 10.70
C SER A 139 -7.70 -16.08 9.94
N ARG A 140 -6.42 -15.97 9.56
CA ARG A 140 -5.72 -16.96 8.73
C ARG A 140 -5.70 -18.40 9.24
N ASN A 141 -5.93 -18.60 10.55
CA ASN A 141 -5.97 -19.91 11.20
C ASN A 141 -7.40 -20.28 11.64
N GLU A 142 -8.39 -19.41 11.45
CA GLU A 142 -9.77 -19.58 11.93
C GLU A 142 -10.76 -19.80 10.78
N LYS A 143 -10.54 -19.09 9.65
CA LYS A 143 -11.40 -19.17 8.48
C LYS A 143 -10.95 -20.29 7.53
N SER A 144 -11.90 -20.81 6.75
CA SER A 144 -11.61 -21.74 5.66
C SER A 144 -10.75 -21.09 4.56
N ASP A 145 -10.05 -21.92 3.79
CA ASP A 145 -9.19 -21.43 2.70
C ASP A 145 -10.01 -20.70 1.62
N GLU A 146 -11.27 -21.07 1.41
CA GLU A 146 -12.16 -20.40 0.48
C GLU A 146 -12.58 -19.00 0.98
N GLU A 147 -12.91 -18.88 2.27
CA GLU A 147 -13.22 -17.58 2.87
C GLU A 147 -12.00 -16.64 2.86
N LEU A 148 -10.81 -17.16 3.14
CA LEU A 148 -9.57 -16.39 3.07
C LEU A 148 -9.26 -15.93 1.64
N TYR A 149 -9.48 -16.79 0.66
CA TYR A 149 -9.31 -16.44 -0.75
C TYR A 149 -10.29 -15.34 -1.18
N LYS A 150 -11.58 -15.46 -0.79
CA LYS A 150 -12.57 -14.42 -1.05
C LYS A 150 -12.16 -13.10 -0.40
N LEU A 151 -11.79 -13.14 0.88
CA LEU A 151 -11.38 -11.96 1.65
C LEU A 151 -10.18 -11.24 1.02
N SER A 152 -9.17 -11.99 0.57
CA SER A 152 -8.00 -11.42 -0.10
C SER A 152 -8.35 -10.82 -1.46
N LYS A 153 -9.24 -11.43 -2.25
CA LYS A 153 -9.76 -10.85 -3.49
C LYS A 153 -10.52 -9.56 -3.24
N ASP A 154 -11.41 -9.56 -2.26
CA ASP A 154 -12.19 -8.37 -1.89
C ASP A 154 -11.28 -7.22 -1.47
N ALA A 155 -10.17 -7.51 -0.77
CA ALA A 155 -9.16 -6.52 -0.43
C ALA A 155 -8.49 -5.90 -1.68
N VAL A 156 -8.14 -6.70 -2.68
CA VAL A 156 -7.59 -6.18 -3.95
C VAL A 156 -8.63 -5.33 -4.68
N CYS A 157 -9.86 -5.83 -4.80
CA CYS A 157 -10.94 -5.19 -5.56
C CYS A 157 -11.43 -3.86 -4.94
N CYS A 158 -11.02 -3.52 -3.70
CA CYS A 158 -11.30 -2.19 -3.14
C CYS A 158 -10.69 -1.06 -3.99
N THR A 159 -9.49 -1.24 -4.50
CA THR A 159 -8.73 -0.19 -5.21
C THR A 159 -8.34 -0.57 -6.62
N VAL A 160 -8.34 -1.85 -6.98
CA VAL A 160 -7.94 -2.36 -8.29
C VAL A 160 -9.14 -2.96 -9.02
N GLN A 161 -9.20 -2.79 -10.34
CA GLN A 161 -10.27 -3.34 -11.19
C GLN A 161 -10.24 -4.88 -11.21
N GLU A 162 -11.37 -5.52 -11.54
CA GLU A 162 -11.53 -6.97 -11.45
C GLU A 162 -10.64 -7.80 -12.41
N ASP A 163 -10.18 -7.21 -13.51
CA ASP A 163 -9.32 -7.85 -14.52
C ASP A 163 -7.82 -7.87 -14.19
N TRP A 164 -7.46 -7.41 -12.98
CA TRP A 164 -6.06 -7.29 -12.53
C TRP A 164 -5.23 -8.59 -12.61
N LYS A 165 -5.88 -9.76 -12.56
CA LYS A 165 -5.19 -11.06 -12.62
C LYS A 165 -4.59 -11.37 -13.99
N GLU A 166 -5.20 -10.86 -15.06
CA GLU A 166 -4.81 -11.23 -16.43
C GLU A 166 -3.57 -10.46 -16.88
N ASN A 167 -3.47 -9.19 -16.50
CA ASN A 167 -2.36 -8.35 -16.97
C ASN A 167 -1.94 -7.26 -15.97
N LEU A 168 -1.30 -7.67 -14.89
CA LEU A 168 -0.81 -6.75 -13.86
C LEU A 168 0.20 -5.72 -14.43
N SER A 169 0.96 -6.08 -15.47
CA SER A 169 2.02 -5.21 -16.01
C SER A 169 1.51 -3.91 -16.65
N VAL A 170 0.24 -3.83 -17.05
CA VAL A 170 -0.36 -2.60 -17.62
C VAL A 170 -1.09 -1.73 -16.60
N LEU A 171 -1.23 -2.22 -15.38
CA LEU A 171 -1.86 -1.50 -14.28
C LEU A 171 -0.84 -0.63 -13.54
N TYR A 172 -1.32 0.41 -12.89
CA TYR A 172 -0.53 1.22 -11.96
C TYR A 172 -0.98 0.91 -10.54
N VAL A 173 -0.19 0.14 -9.82
CA VAL A 173 -0.48 -0.28 -8.44
C VAL A 173 0.70 0.08 -7.53
N GLY A 174 0.40 0.39 -6.27
CA GLY A 174 1.40 0.67 -5.24
C GLY A 174 1.76 -0.57 -4.42
N PRO A 175 2.72 -0.43 -3.47
CA PRO A 175 3.09 -1.51 -2.56
C PRO A 175 1.89 -2.05 -1.78
N GLU A 176 1.00 -1.19 -1.32
CA GLU A 176 -0.18 -1.56 -0.52
C GLU A 176 -1.13 -2.49 -1.29
N GLU A 177 -1.21 -2.32 -2.62
CA GLU A 177 -2.02 -3.15 -3.50
C GLU A 177 -1.30 -4.46 -3.83
N LEU A 178 0.01 -4.43 -4.06
CA LEU A 178 0.80 -5.65 -4.21
C LEU A 178 0.77 -6.52 -2.95
N GLU A 179 0.78 -5.91 -1.75
CA GLU A 179 0.57 -6.64 -0.50
C GLU A 179 -0.78 -7.38 -0.48
N ALA A 180 -1.86 -6.71 -0.90
CA ALA A 180 -3.17 -7.36 -0.99
C ALA A 180 -3.16 -8.52 -2.01
N MET A 181 -2.49 -8.36 -3.15
CA MET A 181 -2.33 -9.43 -4.15
C MET A 181 -1.48 -10.59 -3.63
N LEU A 182 -0.46 -10.32 -2.82
CA LEU A 182 0.33 -11.36 -2.16
C LEU A 182 -0.51 -12.19 -1.17
N LEU A 183 -1.51 -11.60 -0.50
CA LEU A 183 -2.47 -12.37 0.29
C LEU A 183 -3.33 -13.30 -0.57
N VAL A 184 -3.63 -12.93 -1.82
CA VAL A 184 -4.29 -13.83 -2.77
C VAL A 184 -3.37 -15.00 -3.13
N VAL A 185 -2.08 -14.75 -3.39
CA VAL A 185 -1.09 -15.82 -3.62
C VAL A 185 -1.04 -16.77 -2.44
N TRP A 186 -0.99 -16.22 -1.22
CA TRP A 186 -0.98 -17.05 0.00
C TRP A 186 -2.24 -17.90 0.15
N SER A 187 -3.41 -17.32 -0.15
CA SER A 187 -4.68 -18.05 -0.12
C SER A 187 -4.73 -19.18 -1.17
N LEU A 188 -4.19 -18.95 -2.37
CA LEU A 188 -4.05 -19.99 -3.40
C LEU A 188 -3.11 -21.12 -2.95
N LEU A 189 -2.00 -20.77 -2.26
CA LEU A 189 -1.10 -21.78 -1.67
C LEU A 189 -1.81 -22.63 -0.62
N LYS A 190 -2.65 -22.05 0.23
CA LYS A 190 -3.45 -22.80 1.20
C LYS A 190 -4.44 -23.74 0.52
N LYS A 191 -5.08 -23.30 -0.55
CA LYS A 191 -5.98 -24.11 -1.38
C LYS A 191 -5.26 -25.18 -2.23
N ASN A 192 -3.92 -25.22 -2.19
CA ASN A 192 -3.06 -26.06 -3.04
C ASN A 192 -3.18 -25.80 -4.55
N GLU A 193 -3.63 -24.60 -4.93
CA GLU A 193 -3.70 -24.11 -6.32
C GLU A 193 -2.35 -23.55 -6.76
N LEU A 194 -1.32 -24.42 -6.82
CA LEU A 194 0.08 -24.01 -6.96
C LEU A 194 0.38 -23.27 -8.27
N MET A 195 -0.25 -23.67 -9.39
CA MET A 195 0.02 -23.06 -10.69
C MET A 195 -0.54 -21.63 -10.77
N ASP A 196 -1.72 -21.40 -10.21
CA ASP A 196 -2.32 -20.06 -10.19
C ASP A 196 -1.59 -19.15 -9.19
N ALA A 197 -1.18 -19.70 -8.05
CA ALA A 197 -0.30 -19.00 -7.11
C ALA A 197 1.02 -18.58 -7.79
N PHE A 198 1.65 -19.49 -8.54
CA PHE A 198 2.90 -19.21 -9.26
C PHE A 198 2.73 -18.14 -10.34
N ARG A 199 1.68 -18.23 -11.16
CA ARG A 199 1.41 -17.25 -12.23
C ARG A 199 1.24 -15.85 -11.67
N LEU A 200 0.46 -15.71 -10.61
CA LEU A 200 0.23 -14.42 -9.96
C LEU A 200 1.51 -13.91 -9.28
N PHE A 201 2.20 -14.78 -8.53
CA PHE A 201 3.44 -14.43 -7.86
C PHE A 201 4.52 -13.95 -8.84
N ASP A 202 4.70 -14.61 -9.97
CA ASP A 202 5.67 -14.23 -11.01
C ASP A 202 5.39 -12.82 -11.55
N GLN A 203 4.13 -12.47 -11.78
CA GLN A 203 3.74 -11.11 -12.17
C GLN A 203 4.08 -10.09 -11.08
N ILE A 204 3.75 -10.38 -9.82
CA ILE A 204 4.02 -9.49 -8.68
C ILE A 204 5.53 -9.27 -8.50
N GLN A 205 6.33 -10.34 -8.53
CA GLN A 205 7.78 -10.27 -8.37
C GLN A 205 8.46 -9.43 -9.45
N ARG A 206 7.96 -9.50 -10.69
CA ARG A 206 8.51 -8.72 -11.82
C ARG A 206 8.03 -7.28 -11.85
N TYR A 207 6.89 -6.99 -11.24
CA TYR A 207 6.23 -5.69 -11.32
C TYR A 207 7.13 -4.51 -10.95
N PRO A 208 7.87 -4.52 -9.81
CA PRO A 208 8.76 -3.42 -9.44
C PRO A 208 9.89 -3.14 -10.45
N LYS A 209 10.34 -4.17 -11.17
CA LYS A 209 11.37 -4.03 -12.22
C LYS A 209 10.76 -3.45 -13.50
N ILE A 210 9.60 -3.94 -13.92
CA ILE A 210 8.88 -3.47 -15.13
C ILE A 210 8.52 -1.98 -15.00
N HIS A 211 8.10 -1.55 -13.82
CA HIS A 211 7.71 -0.16 -13.55
C HIS A 211 8.86 0.73 -13.06
N ASN A 212 10.10 0.24 -13.10
CA ASN A 212 11.30 0.98 -12.71
C ASN A 212 11.19 1.65 -11.32
N TRP A 213 10.66 0.89 -10.34
CA TRP A 213 10.55 1.40 -8.99
C TRP A 213 11.92 1.71 -8.39
N GLU A 214 12.01 2.82 -7.68
CA GLU A 214 13.19 3.17 -6.90
C GLU A 214 13.52 2.11 -5.84
N PRO A 215 14.79 1.98 -5.41
CA PRO A 215 15.18 1.01 -4.39
C PRO A 215 14.33 1.07 -3.12
N ARG A 216 14.04 2.28 -2.61
CA ARG A 216 13.18 2.47 -1.44
C ARG A 216 11.74 1.98 -1.64
N MET A 217 11.19 2.13 -2.83
CA MET A 217 9.86 1.62 -3.14
C MET A 217 9.87 0.08 -3.16
N ARG A 218 10.92 -0.53 -3.72
CA ARG A 218 11.08 -2.00 -3.73
C ARG A 218 11.25 -2.56 -2.31
N GLU A 219 11.97 -1.84 -1.46
CA GLU A 219 12.17 -2.19 -0.05
C GLU A 219 10.85 -2.39 0.69
N MET A 220 9.83 -1.57 0.42
CA MET A 220 8.53 -1.65 1.09
C MET A 220 7.81 -2.98 0.89
N ILE A 221 8.12 -3.73 -0.17
CA ILE A 221 7.42 -4.97 -0.52
C ILE A 221 8.35 -6.20 -0.63
N CYS A 222 9.67 -6.00 -0.67
CA CYS A 222 10.60 -7.10 -0.94
C CYS A 222 10.57 -8.21 0.12
N ALA A 223 10.36 -7.88 1.40
CA ALA A 223 10.27 -8.86 2.47
C ALA A 223 9.04 -9.77 2.28
N GLN A 224 7.89 -9.21 1.95
CA GLN A 224 6.66 -9.97 1.71
C GLN A 224 6.78 -10.84 0.45
N ILE A 225 7.36 -10.30 -0.63
CA ILE A 225 7.66 -11.07 -1.84
C ILE A 225 8.58 -12.25 -1.50
N ALA A 226 9.63 -12.03 -0.71
CA ALA A 226 10.56 -13.08 -0.33
C ALA A 226 9.89 -14.18 0.51
N LEU A 227 9.13 -13.81 1.54
CA LEU A 227 8.44 -14.77 2.40
C LEU A 227 7.48 -15.66 1.61
N ILE A 228 6.67 -15.07 0.75
CA ILE A 228 5.69 -15.82 -0.06
C ILE A 228 6.41 -16.61 -1.14
N GLY A 229 7.45 -16.06 -1.75
CA GLY A 229 8.28 -16.77 -2.73
C GLY A 229 8.95 -17.99 -2.15
N ILE A 230 9.56 -17.89 -0.97
CA ILE A 230 10.17 -19.03 -0.27
C ILE A 230 9.12 -20.13 -0.07
N LYS A 231 7.94 -19.79 0.47
CA LYS A 231 6.86 -20.76 0.69
C LYS A 231 6.34 -21.39 -0.60
N LEU A 232 6.17 -20.62 -1.66
CA LEU A 232 5.73 -21.10 -2.96
C LEU A 232 6.75 -22.08 -3.55
N TYR A 233 8.03 -21.71 -3.58
CA TYR A 233 9.07 -22.55 -4.17
C TYR A 233 9.39 -23.77 -3.29
N GLU A 234 9.22 -23.70 -1.97
CA GLU A 234 9.25 -24.85 -1.07
C GLU A 234 8.16 -25.88 -1.48
N ARG A 235 6.92 -25.43 -1.69
CA ARG A 235 5.81 -26.28 -2.16
C ARG A 235 6.06 -26.86 -3.55
N MET A 236 6.73 -26.13 -4.43
CA MET A 236 7.12 -26.57 -5.77
C MET A 236 8.39 -27.43 -5.79
N GLN A 237 9.00 -27.73 -4.65
CA GLN A 237 10.27 -28.47 -4.51
C GLN A 237 11.45 -27.78 -5.23
N LYS A 238 11.43 -26.46 -5.31
CA LYS A 238 12.47 -25.62 -5.93
C LYS A 238 13.15 -24.71 -4.89
N ILE A 239 13.67 -25.33 -3.84
CA ILE A 239 14.20 -24.63 -2.64
C ILE A 239 15.30 -23.62 -2.97
N ASP A 240 16.19 -23.96 -3.92
CA ASP A 240 17.29 -23.07 -4.34
C ASP A 240 16.79 -21.72 -4.88
N ILE A 241 15.67 -21.72 -5.60
CA ILE A 241 15.06 -20.48 -6.13
C ILE A 241 14.50 -19.67 -4.98
N GLY A 242 13.79 -20.30 -4.05
CA GLY A 242 13.26 -19.65 -2.85
C GLY A 242 14.38 -19.01 -2.00
N TYR A 243 15.47 -19.74 -1.76
CA TYR A 243 16.65 -19.25 -1.07
C TYR A 243 17.26 -18.02 -1.77
N LYS A 244 17.42 -18.07 -3.08
CA LYS A 244 17.96 -16.94 -3.86
C LYS A 244 17.10 -15.68 -3.71
N ILE A 245 15.77 -15.79 -3.78
CA ILE A 245 14.84 -14.66 -3.58
C ILE A 245 14.98 -14.07 -2.18
N GLY A 246 15.09 -14.92 -1.16
CA GLY A 246 15.33 -14.48 0.22
C GLY A 246 16.62 -13.70 0.37
N MET A 247 17.72 -14.20 -0.19
CA MET A 247 19.03 -13.55 -0.13
C MET A 247 19.07 -12.22 -0.89
N GLU A 248 18.47 -12.15 -2.09
CA GLU A 248 18.35 -10.89 -2.85
C GLU A 248 17.56 -9.82 -2.06
N SER A 249 16.51 -10.23 -1.36
CA SER A 249 15.71 -9.31 -0.53
C SER A 249 16.46 -8.83 0.70
N LEU A 250 17.17 -9.71 1.39
CA LEU A 250 18.03 -9.33 2.53
C LEU A 250 19.14 -8.36 2.11
N GLU A 251 19.77 -8.58 0.96
CA GLU A 251 20.80 -7.69 0.45
C GLU A 251 20.24 -6.29 0.11
N LEU A 252 19.05 -6.23 -0.50
CA LEU A 252 18.38 -4.95 -0.76
C LEU A 252 18.10 -4.20 0.55
N LEU A 253 17.57 -4.86 1.57
CA LEU A 253 17.28 -4.26 2.87
C LEU A 253 18.55 -3.79 3.57
N ARG A 254 19.65 -4.55 3.47
CA ARG A 254 20.95 -4.20 4.02
C ARG A 254 21.53 -2.94 3.36
N GLN A 255 21.45 -2.84 2.03
CA GLN A 255 21.93 -1.68 1.27
C GLN A 255 21.19 -0.38 1.63
N GLN A 256 19.90 -0.49 1.97
CA GLN A 256 19.09 0.65 2.38
C GLN A 256 19.16 0.94 3.88
N SER A 257 19.95 0.17 4.66
CA SER A 257 20.03 0.26 6.12
C SER A 257 18.66 0.15 6.82
N SER A 258 17.72 -0.58 6.20
CA SER A 258 16.36 -0.72 6.68
C SER A 258 16.20 -1.98 7.54
N GLN A 259 16.20 -1.80 8.84
CA GLN A 259 15.92 -2.88 9.79
C GLN A 259 14.42 -3.20 9.90
N ARG A 260 13.55 -2.21 9.64
CA ARG A 260 12.10 -2.33 9.80
C ARG A 260 11.48 -3.46 9.00
N TYR A 261 11.97 -3.70 7.78
CA TYR A 261 11.43 -4.70 6.87
C TYR A 261 12.22 -6.02 6.87
N ALA A 262 13.39 -6.07 7.54
CA ALA A 262 14.21 -7.29 7.60
C ALA A 262 13.69 -8.31 8.62
N TYR A 263 13.04 -7.86 9.68
CA TYR A 263 12.59 -8.73 10.78
C TYR A 263 11.76 -9.96 10.34
N PRO A 264 10.84 -9.88 9.36
CA PRO A 264 10.10 -11.05 8.90
C PRO A 264 10.93 -12.09 8.16
N LEU A 265 12.16 -11.75 7.72
CA LEU A 265 13.05 -12.63 6.96
C LEU A 265 14.11 -13.30 7.82
N LEU A 266 14.32 -12.79 9.02
CA LEU A 266 15.23 -13.36 10.03
C LEU A 266 14.50 -14.36 10.93
#